data_dae47db605fb76027c3f42d6f7b7da0b
#
_entry.id   dae47db605fb76027c3f42d6f7b7da0b
#
_cell.length_a   1.000
_cell.length_b   1.000
_cell.length_c   1.000
_cell.angle_alpha   90.00
_cell.angle_beta   90.00
_cell.angle_gamma   90.00
#
_symmetry.space_group_name_H-M   'P 1'
#
loop_
_entity.id
_entity.type
_entity.pdbx_description
1 polymer ?
#
loop_
_entity_poly.entity_id
_entity_poly.type
_entity_poly.pdbx_seq_one_letter_code
_entity_poly.pdbx_strand_id
1 'polypeptide(L)'
;MRKSSAAIVALFICSALLVPAKGQSGNQAANEPLTLQALNTMLRREVGRDMTEADLAARVERFGIAFDPTSDAVSRLRANGAHQNLINAVKRAADKLSASAGKVVMTGPQPTDPFIDETRKVVRDYLDELPDFICQQDIQRYFDYDGSGAWEKADTLVYELTYNRKRESYKPINSVGRPVTRSLDDVKGAYSTGDFASGLASLFDLETKALFKPAGKERLGNRQALIYDFTVPKESSKLVLKAEGADPLIVGYSGTVWIDVETKKVLRIDQAMDDLPKSNPVTHSESSVDYDIIKLRGLDVDFLLPTRAEFIIADRRQKHYFRNLIHFKFYRKFETDVKLGDDITPAAPQKPPQ
;
A
#
# COMPACT_ATOMS: atom_id res chain seq x y z
N MET A 1 -87.98 -6.52 -51.64
CA MET A 1 -87.35 -7.13 -50.47
C MET A 1 -85.93 -7.56 -50.86
N ARG A 2 -84.94 -6.79 -50.58
CA ARG A 2 -83.50 -7.20 -50.59
C ARG A 2 -82.84 -6.37 -49.55
N LYS A 3 -82.33 -7.04 -48.55
CA LYS A 3 -81.52 -6.49 -47.41
C LYS A 3 -80.09 -6.35 -47.86
N SER A 4 -79.56 -5.13 -47.87
CA SER A 4 -78.15 -4.85 -48.06
C SER A 4 -77.46 -4.93 -46.74
N SER A 5 -76.48 -5.82 -46.62
CA SER A 5 -75.56 -5.88 -45.46
C SER A 5 -74.39 -4.94 -45.70
N ALA A 6 -74.27 -3.96 -44.87
CA ALA A 6 -73.06 -3.10 -44.82
C ALA A 6 -71.98 -3.76 -44.05
N ALA A 7 -70.79 -3.96 -44.66
CA ALA A 7 -69.61 -4.42 -44.02
C ALA A 7 -68.87 -3.25 -43.33
N ILE A 8 -68.70 -3.36 -42.03
CA ILE A 8 -67.87 -2.44 -41.22
C ILE A 8 -66.45 -2.92 -41.26
N VAL A 9 -65.58 -2.16 -41.91
CA VAL A 9 -64.13 -2.37 -41.85
C VAL A 9 -63.62 -1.67 -40.60
N ALA A 10 -63.22 -2.43 -39.60
CA ALA A 10 -62.54 -1.89 -38.42
C ALA A 10 -61.01 -1.75 -38.69
N LEU A 11 -60.58 -0.52 -38.79
CA LEU A 11 -59.14 -0.18 -38.88
C LEU A 11 -58.50 -0.24 -37.51
N PHE A 12 -57.71 -1.27 -37.24
CA PHE A 12 -56.87 -1.37 -36.04
C PHE A 12 -55.64 -0.48 -36.22
N ILE A 13 -55.65 0.70 -35.57
CA ILE A 13 -54.43 1.50 -35.39
C ILE A 13 -53.64 0.88 -34.24
N CYS A 14 -52.58 0.18 -34.59
CA CYS A 14 -51.63 -0.35 -33.62
C CYS A 14 -50.73 0.81 -33.14
N SER A 15 -51.13 1.47 -32.07
CA SER A 15 -50.25 2.44 -31.36
C SER A 15 -49.14 1.68 -30.67
N ALA A 16 -47.98 1.62 -31.29
CA ALA A 16 -46.77 1.16 -30.65
C ALA A 16 -46.38 2.15 -29.53
N LEU A 17 -46.74 1.82 -28.31
CA LEU A 17 -46.17 2.45 -27.11
C LEU A 17 -44.69 2.11 -27.10
N LEU A 18 -43.84 3.06 -27.46
CA LEU A 18 -42.42 3.05 -27.15
C LEU A 18 -42.30 3.11 -25.63
N VAL A 19 -42.15 1.94 -25.00
CA VAL A 19 -41.64 1.81 -23.65
C VAL A 19 -40.19 2.27 -23.71
N PRO A 20 -39.77 3.31 -22.96
CA PRO A 20 -38.36 3.63 -22.89
C PRO A 20 -37.67 2.42 -22.29
N ALA A 21 -36.70 1.86 -23.01
CA ALA A 21 -35.81 0.85 -22.50
C ALA A 21 -35.16 1.42 -21.21
N LYS A 22 -35.60 0.94 -20.06
CA LYS A 22 -34.85 1.10 -18.81
C LYS A 22 -33.44 0.58 -19.12
N GLY A 23 -32.46 1.50 -19.06
CA GLY A 23 -31.07 1.15 -19.19
C GLY A 23 -30.82 -0.03 -18.30
N GLN A 24 -30.43 -1.14 -18.86
CA GLN A 24 -29.86 -2.26 -18.14
C GLN A 24 -28.59 -1.73 -17.45
N SER A 25 -28.75 -1.31 -16.20
CA SER A 25 -27.61 -1.25 -15.28
C SER A 25 -27.09 -2.68 -15.27
N GLY A 26 -25.90 -2.88 -15.86
CA GLY A 26 -25.34 -4.19 -16.12
C GLY A 26 -25.19 -4.99 -14.82
N ASN A 27 -26.18 -5.79 -14.51
CA ASN A 27 -26.07 -6.92 -13.62
C ASN A 27 -25.27 -7.97 -14.40
N GLN A 28 -23.94 -7.89 -14.36
CA GLN A 28 -23.09 -8.97 -14.80
C GLN A 28 -23.51 -10.21 -13.99
N ALA A 29 -23.80 -11.35 -14.67
CA ALA A 29 -24.24 -12.55 -13.99
C ALA A 29 -23.27 -12.88 -12.84
N ALA A 30 -23.77 -13.33 -11.70
CA ALA A 30 -23.04 -13.43 -10.44
C ALA A 30 -21.76 -14.31 -10.53
N ASN A 31 -21.58 -15.07 -11.62
CA ASN A 31 -20.54 -16.08 -11.82
C ASN A 31 -19.69 -15.86 -13.09
N GLU A 32 -19.72 -14.72 -13.71
CA GLU A 32 -18.92 -14.42 -14.91
C GLU A 32 -17.63 -13.65 -14.56
N PRO A 33 -16.56 -13.79 -15.39
CA PRO A 33 -15.37 -12.95 -15.27
C PRO A 33 -15.69 -11.46 -15.30
N LEU A 34 -15.08 -10.69 -14.43
CA LEU A 34 -15.37 -9.27 -14.24
C LEU A 34 -14.75 -8.42 -15.35
N THR A 35 -15.57 -7.58 -15.99
CA THR A 35 -15.06 -6.54 -16.91
C THR A 35 -14.46 -5.38 -16.12
N LEU A 36 -13.55 -4.61 -16.75
CA LEU A 36 -12.98 -3.40 -16.14
C LEU A 36 -14.07 -2.39 -15.72
N GLN A 37 -15.12 -2.25 -16.54
CA GLN A 37 -16.25 -1.38 -16.22
C GLN A 37 -17.03 -1.87 -15.00
N ALA A 38 -17.31 -3.17 -14.90
CA ALA A 38 -17.99 -3.76 -13.76
C ALA A 38 -17.18 -3.57 -12.50
N LEU A 39 -15.88 -3.85 -12.54
CA LEU A 39 -14.97 -3.70 -11.40
C LEU A 39 -14.89 -2.25 -10.92
N ASN A 40 -14.75 -1.28 -11.81
CA ASN A 40 -14.80 0.14 -11.47
C ASN A 40 -16.15 0.59 -10.91
N THR A 41 -17.25 -0.02 -11.36
CA THR A 41 -18.60 0.29 -10.86
C THR A 41 -18.75 -0.23 -9.42
N MET A 42 -18.30 -1.47 -9.16
CA MET A 42 -18.32 -2.06 -7.83
C MET A 42 -17.46 -1.26 -6.85
N LEU A 43 -16.24 -0.89 -7.23
CA LEU A 43 -15.37 -0.04 -6.41
C LEU A 43 -16.04 1.27 -5.98
N ARG A 44 -16.74 1.94 -6.90
CA ARG A 44 -17.35 3.25 -6.61
C ARG A 44 -18.70 3.18 -5.91
N ARG A 45 -19.46 2.09 -6.07
CA ARG A 45 -20.87 2.03 -5.66
C ARG A 45 -21.13 1.00 -4.57
N GLU A 46 -20.41 -0.11 -4.57
CA GLU A 46 -20.68 -1.27 -3.72
C GLU A 46 -19.65 -1.39 -2.59
N VAL A 47 -18.36 -1.15 -2.89
CA VAL A 47 -17.33 -1.12 -1.82
C VAL A 47 -17.62 0.03 -0.87
N GLY A 48 -17.64 -0.28 0.41
CA GLY A 48 -18.01 0.68 1.45
C GLY A 48 -19.50 0.79 1.75
N ARG A 49 -20.36 -0.03 1.09
CA ARG A 49 -21.80 -0.09 1.34
C ARG A 49 -22.30 -1.53 1.47
N ASP A 50 -22.06 -2.34 0.45
CA ASP A 50 -22.62 -3.68 0.31
C ASP A 50 -21.56 -4.77 0.37
N MET A 51 -20.29 -4.42 0.15
CA MET A 51 -19.14 -5.34 0.21
C MET A 51 -17.87 -4.63 0.62
N THR A 52 -16.89 -5.42 1.08
CA THR A 52 -15.53 -4.94 1.33
C THR A 52 -14.68 -5.01 0.05
N GLU A 53 -13.58 -4.29 0.00
CA GLU A 53 -12.62 -4.45 -1.09
C GLU A 53 -11.99 -5.85 -1.09
N ALA A 54 -11.81 -6.46 0.09
CA ALA A 54 -11.35 -7.84 0.23
C ALA A 54 -12.33 -8.85 -0.40
N ASP A 55 -13.64 -8.63 -0.24
CA ASP A 55 -14.67 -9.46 -0.90
C ASP A 55 -14.61 -9.29 -2.42
N LEU A 56 -14.37 -8.08 -2.90
CA LEU A 56 -14.20 -7.81 -4.32
C LEU A 56 -12.94 -8.49 -4.87
N ALA A 57 -11.82 -8.45 -4.14
CA ALA A 57 -10.60 -9.16 -4.49
C ALA A 57 -10.83 -10.69 -4.54
N ALA A 58 -11.52 -11.26 -3.54
CA ALA A 58 -11.88 -12.68 -3.52
C ALA A 58 -12.79 -13.06 -4.69
N ARG A 59 -13.70 -12.16 -5.09
CA ARG A 59 -14.56 -12.33 -6.27
C ARG A 59 -13.76 -12.35 -7.57
N VAL A 60 -12.79 -11.45 -7.71
CA VAL A 60 -11.85 -11.44 -8.84
C VAL A 60 -11.06 -12.75 -8.91
N GLU A 61 -10.55 -13.24 -7.79
CA GLU A 61 -9.80 -14.50 -7.75
C GLU A 61 -10.64 -15.72 -8.10
N ARG A 62 -11.91 -15.72 -7.71
CA ARG A 62 -12.84 -16.83 -7.95
C ARG A 62 -13.35 -16.88 -9.37
N PHE A 63 -13.74 -15.76 -9.94
CA PHE A 63 -14.42 -15.70 -11.24
C PHE A 63 -13.53 -15.20 -12.37
N GLY A 64 -12.36 -14.61 -12.04
CA GLY A 64 -11.44 -14.05 -13.02
C GLY A 64 -11.85 -12.68 -13.54
N ILE A 65 -11.12 -12.21 -14.54
CA ILE A 65 -11.34 -10.93 -15.23
C ILE A 65 -11.50 -11.15 -16.73
N ALA A 66 -12.23 -10.25 -17.38
CA ALA A 66 -12.47 -10.25 -18.82
C ALA A 66 -11.79 -9.04 -19.51
N PHE A 67 -10.61 -8.65 -19.04
CA PHE A 67 -9.81 -7.57 -19.62
C PHE A 67 -8.32 -7.81 -19.37
N ASP A 68 -7.47 -7.13 -20.13
CA ASP A 68 -6.03 -7.12 -19.89
C ASP A 68 -5.71 -6.01 -18.86
N PRO A 69 -5.03 -6.32 -17.73
CA PRO A 69 -4.65 -5.33 -16.72
C PRO A 69 -3.45 -4.49 -17.16
N THR A 70 -3.61 -3.74 -18.23
CA THR A 70 -2.63 -2.76 -18.69
C THR A 70 -2.38 -1.70 -17.60
N SER A 71 -1.25 -0.97 -17.70
CA SER A 71 -0.97 0.12 -16.76
C SER A 71 -2.09 1.16 -16.69
N ASP A 72 -2.74 1.48 -17.82
CA ASP A 72 -3.88 2.38 -17.86
C ASP A 72 -5.10 1.81 -17.11
N ALA A 73 -5.41 0.52 -17.31
CA ALA A 73 -6.49 -0.14 -16.58
C ALA A 73 -6.23 -0.15 -15.06
N VAL A 74 -5.01 -0.47 -14.65
CA VAL A 74 -4.59 -0.47 -13.24
C VAL A 74 -4.63 0.94 -12.65
N SER A 75 -4.14 1.95 -13.36
CA SER A 75 -4.21 3.35 -12.92
C SER A 75 -5.65 3.82 -12.72
N ARG A 76 -6.58 3.42 -13.61
CA ARG A 76 -8.02 3.71 -13.44
C ARG A 76 -8.62 3.02 -12.21
N LEU A 77 -8.25 1.78 -11.93
CA LEU A 77 -8.69 1.08 -10.71
C LEU A 77 -8.19 1.82 -9.46
N ARG A 78 -6.91 2.21 -9.42
CA ARG A 78 -6.36 3.00 -8.32
C ARG A 78 -7.05 4.36 -8.15
N ALA A 79 -7.30 5.05 -9.24
CA ALA A 79 -8.05 6.32 -9.23
C ALA A 79 -9.49 6.18 -8.68
N ASN A 80 -10.06 4.98 -8.73
CA ASN A 80 -11.37 4.65 -8.17
C ASN A 80 -11.28 4.02 -6.75
N GLY A 81 -10.10 4.04 -6.12
CA GLY A 81 -9.90 3.61 -4.74
C GLY A 81 -9.41 2.17 -4.58
N ALA A 82 -8.97 1.50 -5.65
CA ALA A 82 -8.36 0.16 -5.51
C ALA A 82 -7.01 0.23 -4.80
N HIS A 83 -6.87 -0.53 -3.72
CA HIS A 83 -5.60 -0.74 -3.02
C HIS A 83 -4.82 -1.93 -3.61
N GLN A 84 -3.63 -2.15 -3.10
CA GLN A 84 -2.68 -3.10 -3.71
C GLN A 84 -3.19 -4.54 -3.68
N ASN A 85 -3.91 -4.96 -2.66
CA ASN A 85 -4.47 -6.31 -2.59
C ASN A 85 -5.40 -6.62 -3.77
N LEU A 86 -6.33 -5.73 -4.09
CA LEU A 86 -7.23 -5.89 -5.24
C LEU A 86 -6.45 -5.87 -6.56
N ILE A 87 -5.45 -4.99 -6.70
CA ILE A 87 -4.59 -4.93 -7.88
C ILE A 87 -3.83 -6.26 -8.06
N ASN A 88 -3.30 -6.83 -7.00
CA ASN A 88 -2.65 -8.14 -7.03
C ASN A 88 -3.63 -9.25 -7.46
N ALA A 89 -4.85 -9.25 -6.94
CA ALA A 89 -5.89 -10.21 -7.34
C ALA A 89 -6.21 -10.12 -8.84
N VAL A 90 -6.34 -8.90 -9.38
CA VAL A 90 -6.56 -8.64 -10.81
C VAL A 90 -5.40 -9.20 -11.65
N LYS A 91 -4.17 -8.97 -11.25
CA LYS A 91 -2.97 -9.47 -11.96
C LYS A 91 -2.87 -10.99 -11.90
N ARG A 92 -3.07 -11.60 -10.73
CA ARG A 92 -3.11 -13.07 -10.59
C ARG A 92 -4.21 -13.71 -11.45
N ALA A 93 -5.37 -13.08 -11.56
CA ALA A 93 -6.44 -13.56 -12.42
C ALA A 93 -6.06 -13.52 -13.92
N ALA A 94 -5.34 -12.47 -14.35
CA ALA A 94 -4.81 -12.38 -15.73
C ALA A 94 -3.73 -13.43 -16.02
N ASP A 95 -2.82 -13.66 -15.08
CA ASP A 95 -1.77 -14.69 -15.23
C ASP A 95 -2.39 -16.09 -15.33
N LYS A 96 -3.42 -16.40 -14.53
CA LYS A 96 -4.19 -17.66 -14.65
C LYS A 96 -4.86 -17.79 -16.01
N LEU A 97 -5.46 -16.73 -16.53
CA LEU A 97 -6.10 -16.71 -17.86
C LEU A 97 -5.06 -16.94 -18.95
N SER A 98 -3.90 -16.30 -18.86
CA SER A 98 -2.79 -16.45 -19.80
C SER A 98 -2.20 -17.86 -19.78
N ALA A 99 -2.05 -18.46 -18.62
CA ALA A 99 -1.59 -19.83 -18.44
C ALA A 99 -2.59 -20.85 -19.05
N SER A 100 -3.90 -20.65 -18.84
CA SER A 100 -4.94 -21.52 -19.42
C SER A 100 -5.06 -21.37 -20.94
N ALA A 101 -4.68 -20.22 -21.50
CA ALA A 101 -4.63 -19.99 -22.95
C ALA A 101 -3.35 -20.55 -23.62
N GLY A 102 -2.51 -21.29 -22.91
CA GLY A 102 -1.27 -21.88 -23.42
C GLY A 102 -0.15 -20.83 -23.69
N LYS A 103 -0.31 -19.60 -23.24
CA LYS A 103 0.80 -18.64 -23.23
C LYS A 103 1.78 -19.05 -22.14
N VAL A 104 3.04 -19.28 -22.53
CA VAL A 104 4.09 -19.66 -21.59
C VAL A 104 4.26 -18.56 -20.56
N VAL A 105 3.78 -18.78 -19.35
CA VAL A 105 4.21 -17.98 -18.20
C VAL A 105 5.64 -18.40 -17.94
N MET A 106 6.58 -17.49 -18.14
CA MET A 106 8.01 -17.75 -17.91
C MET A 106 8.23 -17.97 -16.41
N THR A 107 8.37 -19.23 -16.01
CA THR A 107 8.62 -19.69 -14.63
C THR A 107 10.11 -19.93 -14.34
N GLY A 108 11.03 -19.31 -15.09
CA GLY A 108 12.47 -19.42 -14.90
C GLY A 108 13.07 -18.17 -14.26
N PRO A 109 14.36 -18.23 -13.83
CA PRO A 109 15.09 -17.03 -13.45
C PRO A 109 14.99 -16.01 -14.57
N GLN A 110 14.31 -14.89 -14.31
CA GLN A 110 14.22 -13.81 -15.28
C GLN A 110 15.63 -13.27 -15.53
N PRO A 111 16.00 -12.93 -16.78
CA PRO A 111 17.21 -12.17 -17.03
C PRO A 111 17.17 -10.91 -16.15
N THR A 112 18.30 -10.57 -15.54
CA THR A 112 18.42 -9.34 -14.74
C THR A 112 18.07 -8.16 -15.65
N ASP A 113 17.09 -7.35 -15.20
CA ASP A 113 16.76 -6.11 -15.89
C ASP A 113 17.83 -5.07 -15.51
N PRO A 114 18.63 -4.57 -16.48
CA PRO A 114 19.70 -3.62 -16.20
C PRO A 114 19.22 -2.37 -15.44
N PHE A 115 17.97 -1.93 -15.67
CA PHE A 115 17.39 -0.80 -14.96
C PHE A 115 17.18 -1.12 -13.48
N ILE A 116 16.74 -2.33 -13.15
CA ILE A 116 16.60 -2.80 -11.75
C ILE A 116 17.96 -2.97 -11.09
N ASP A 117 18.98 -3.45 -11.83
CA ASP A 117 20.34 -3.58 -11.28
C ASP A 117 20.95 -2.21 -10.96
N GLU A 118 20.75 -1.20 -11.82
CA GLU A 118 21.10 0.19 -11.54
C GLU A 118 20.34 0.74 -10.34
N THR A 119 19.03 0.47 -10.25
CA THR A 119 18.19 0.88 -9.11
C THR A 119 18.68 0.26 -7.81
N ARG A 120 19.04 -1.02 -7.80
CA ARG A 120 19.64 -1.68 -6.62
C ARG A 120 20.91 -1.00 -6.14
N LYS A 121 21.75 -0.59 -7.07
CA LYS A 121 22.98 0.15 -6.75
C LYS A 121 22.63 1.51 -6.14
N VAL A 122 21.74 2.28 -6.78
CA VAL A 122 21.30 3.59 -6.28
C VAL A 122 20.67 3.49 -4.91
N VAL A 123 19.82 2.48 -4.66
CA VAL A 123 19.19 2.26 -3.35
C VAL A 123 20.25 1.93 -2.28
N ARG A 124 21.23 1.09 -2.58
CA ARG A 124 22.31 0.75 -1.66
C ARG A 124 23.16 1.97 -1.32
N ASP A 125 23.65 2.67 -2.35
CA ASP A 125 24.46 3.87 -2.20
C ASP A 125 23.69 4.93 -1.37
N TYR A 126 22.41 5.13 -1.67
CA TYR A 126 21.51 6.01 -0.92
C TYR A 126 21.40 5.62 0.57
N LEU A 127 21.20 4.34 0.88
CA LEU A 127 21.09 3.86 2.27
C LEU A 127 22.42 3.96 3.03
N ASP A 128 23.54 3.90 2.33
CA ASP A 128 24.87 4.07 2.91
C ASP A 128 25.19 5.55 3.19
N GLU A 129 24.70 6.45 2.35
CA GLU A 129 24.89 7.90 2.46
C GLU A 129 23.85 8.60 3.35
N LEU A 130 22.76 7.89 3.70
CA LEU A 130 21.67 8.47 4.49
C LEU A 130 22.17 8.87 5.88
N PRO A 131 22.16 10.17 6.22
CA PRO A 131 22.63 10.64 7.51
C PRO A 131 21.69 10.24 8.63
N ASP A 132 22.18 10.27 9.85
CA ASP A 132 21.34 10.20 11.02
C ASP A 132 20.43 11.43 11.07
N PHE A 133 19.13 11.21 11.26
CA PHE A 133 18.13 12.29 11.28
C PHE A 133 16.99 12.01 12.27
N ILE A 134 16.21 13.04 12.50
CA ILE A 134 14.96 12.97 13.27
C ILE A 134 13.85 13.56 12.40
N CYS A 135 12.67 12.95 12.47
CA CYS A 135 11.44 13.53 11.93
C CYS A 135 10.24 13.29 12.87
N GLN A 136 9.18 14.01 12.63
CA GLN A 136 7.89 13.78 13.29
C GLN A 136 7.00 12.94 12.39
N GLN A 137 6.35 11.93 12.97
CA GLN A 137 5.27 11.18 12.36
C GLN A 137 3.94 11.57 12.97
N ASP A 138 3.02 12.05 12.14
CA ASP A 138 1.62 12.24 12.50
C ASP A 138 0.82 11.06 11.95
N ILE A 139 0.30 10.20 12.82
CA ILE A 139 -0.43 8.99 12.47
C ILE A 139 -1.91 9.20 12.76
N GLN A 140 -2.71 9.41 11.74
CA GLN A 140 -4.17 9.43 11.85
C GLN A 140 -4.69 8.02 11.73
N ARG A 141 -5.35 7.51 12.80
CA ARG A 141 -5.87 6.16 12.85
C ARG A 141 -7.36 6.13 12.62
N TYR A 142 -7.79 5.14 11.86
CA TYR A 142 -9.18 4.91 11.50
C TYR A 142 -9.55 3.45 11.75
N PHE A 143 -10.81 3.23 12.09
CA PHE A 143 -11.44 1.91 12.16
C PHE A 143 -12.56 1.81 11.14
N ASP A 144 -12.77 0.59 10.68
CA ASP A 144 -13.95 0.19 9.95
C ASP A 144 -14.41 -1.13 10.58
N TYR A 145 -15.57 -1.09 11.24
CA TYR A 145 -16.05 -2.17 12.12
C TYR A 145 -16.62 -3.37 11.35
N ASP A 146 -16.97 -3.21 10.10
CA ASP A 146 -17.64 -4.23 9.29
C ASP A 146 -16.98 -4.45 7.92
N GLY A 147 -15.90 -3.72 7.64
CA GLY A 147 -15.21 -3.76 6.36
C GLY A 147 -15.96 -3.08 5.22
N SER A 148 -16.93 -2.24 5.56
CA SER A 148 -17.75 -1.51 4.58
C SER A 148 -17.00 -0.39 3.85
N GLY A 149 -15.81 -0.03 4.31
CA GLY A 149 -15.05 1.14 3.83
C GLY A 149 -15.52 2.46 4.45
N ALA A 150 -16.46 2.39 5.40
CA ALA A 150 -16.91 3.55 6.19
C ALA A 150 -15.92 3.82 7.33
N TRP A 151 -14.80 4.44 7.00
CA TRP A 151 -13.73 4.71 7.94
C TRP A 151 -14.12 5.74 9.00
N GLU A 152 -14.13 5.33 10.25
CA GLU A 152 -14.31 6.21 11.40
C GLU A 152 -12.95 6.60 11.99
N LYS A 153 -12.74 7.90 12.20
CA LYS A 153 -11.50 8.38 12.81
C LYS A 153 -11.49 8.03 14.30
N ALA A 154 -10.46 7.30 14.71
CA ALA A 154 -10.24 6.94 16.11
C ALA A 154 -9.51 8.05 16.87
N ASP A 155 -8.27 8.32 16.48
CA ASP A 155 -7.40 9.29 17.13
C ASP A 155 -6.27 9.74 16.20
N THR A 156 -5.35 10.51 16.75
CA THR A 156 -4.10 10.88 16.10
C THR A 156 -2.97 10.64 17.10
N LEU A 157 -1.98 9.85 16.70
CA LEU A 157 -0.75 9.65 17.44
C LEU A 157 0.35 10.50 16.80
N VAL A 158 1.24 11.01 17.64
CA VAL A 158 2.40 11.76 17.19
C VAL A 158 3.65 11.13 17.78
N TYR A 159 4.60 10.81 16.90
CA TYR A 159 5.88 10.24 17.28
C TYR A 159 7.04 11.08 16.78
N GLU A 160 8.10 11.13 17.55
CA GLU A 160 9.42 11.48 17.06
C GLU A 160 10.09 10.17 16.59
N LEU A 161 10.37 10.10 15.30
CA LEU A 161 11.16 9.03 14.70
C LEU A 161 12.61 9.49 14.65
N THR A 162 13.50 8.71 15.23
CA THR A 162 14.94 8.88 15.12
C THR A 162 15.51 7.77 14.28
N TYR A 163 16.21 8.12 13.20
CA TYR A 163 17.05 7.23 12.42
C TYR A 163 18.49 7.47 12.80
N ASN A 164 19.11 6.49 13.44
CA ASN A 164 20.49 6.58 13.93
C ASN A 164 21.20 5.24 13.70
N ARG A 165 22.36 5.29 13.05
CA ARG A 165 23.19 4.11 12.74
C ARG A 165 22.38 2.99 12.06
N LYS A 166 21.57 3.36 11.08
CA LYS A 166 20.69 2.45 10.30
C LYS A 166 19.61 1.76 11.14
N ARG A 167 19.24 2.34 12.30
CA ARG A 167 18.16 1.86 13.17
C ARG A 167 17.12 2.92 13.39
N GLU A 168 15.89 2.51 13.35
CA GLU A 168 14.74 3.35 13.64
C GLU A 168 14.33 3.19 15.11
N SER A 169 14.04 4.29 15.77
CA SER A 169 13.43 4.33 17.09
C SER A 169 12.30 5.34 17.14
N TYR A 170 11.26 5.02 17.89
CA TYR A 170 10.00 5.76 17.92
C TYR A 170 9.71 6.20 19.34
N LYS A 171 9.59 7.49 19.55
CA LYS A 171 9.27 8.08 20.85
C LYS A 171 7.94 8.83 20.76
N PRO A 172 6.92 8.44 21.56
CA PRO A 172 5.67 9.17 21.60
C PRO A 172 5.88 10.60 22.08
N ILE A 173 5.29 11.54 21.39
CA ILE A 173 5.25 12.95 21.75
C ILE A 173 3.82 13.49 21.67
N ASN A 174 3.50 14.59 22.35
CA ASN A 174 2.23 15.28 22.15
C ASN A 174 2.31 16.20 20.94
N SER A 175 1.19 16.83 20.58
CA SER A 175 1.08 17.74 19.43
C SER A 175 2.00 18.98 19.49
N VAL A 176 2.56 19.29 20.65
CA VAL A 176 3.56 20.36 20.84
C VAL A 176 4.99 19.83 21.01
N GLY A 177 5.24 18.55 20.67
CA GLY A 177 6.58 17.96 20.67
C GLY A 177 7.12 17.51 22.03
N ARG A 178 6.28 17.49 23.08
CA ARG A 178 6.70 17.02 24.40
C ARG A 178 6.54 15.50 24.54
N PRO A 179 7.48 14.79 25.18
CA PRO A 179 7.36 13.36 25.45
C PRO A 179 6.07 13.02 26.21
N VAL A 180 5.44 11.91 25.85
CA VAL A 180 4.35 11.30 26.62
C VAL A 180 4.81 9.97 27.21
N THR A 181 4.19 9.55 28.29
CA THR A 181 4.58 8.35 29.06
C THR A 181 4.12 7.03 28.40
N ARG A 182 3.28 7.06 27.38
CA ARG A 182 2.84 5.88 26.64
C ARG A 182 3.93 5.37 25.73
N SER A 183 4.23 4.07 25.82
CA SER A 183 5.06 3.38 24.83
C SER A 183 4.23 3.00 23.58
N LEU A 184 4.91 2.64 22.48
CA LEU A 184 4.25 2.05 21.30
C LEU A 184 3.50 0.76 21.66
N ASP A 185 4.06 -0.03 22.58
CA ASP A 185 3.46 -1.29 23.04
C ASP A 185 2.15 -1.10 23.82
N ASP A 186 1.93 0.12 24.37
CA ASP A 186 0.68 0.49 25.07
C ASP A 186 -0.43 0.95 24.09
N VAL A 187 -0.12 1.08 22.81
CA VAL A 187 -1.05 1.55 21.80
C VAL A 187 -1.90 0.39 21.31
N LYS A 188 -3.19 0.41 21.64
CA LYS A 188 -4.13 -0.58 21.10
C LYS A 188 -4.32 -0.37 19.61
N GLY A 189 -4.46 -1.48 18.87
CA GLY A 189 -4.68 -1.48 17.42
C GLY A 189 -3.42 -1.79 16.61
N ALA A 190 -3.51 -1.67 15.30
CA ALA A 190 -2.43 -1.96 14.40
C ALA A 190 -1.45 -0.78 14.29
N TYR A 191 -0.18 -1.09 14.26
CA TYR A 191 0.88 -0.14 13.89
C TYR A 191 1.94 -0.85 13.04
N SER A 192 2.65 -0.08 12.24
CA SER A 192 3.76 -0.54 11.42
C SER A 192 5.05 0.09 11.92
N THR A 193 6.15 -0.63 11.83
CA THR A 193 7.50 -0.15 12.12
C THR A 193 8.44 -0.57 10.99
N GLY A 194 9.46 0.24 10.70
CA GLY A 194 10.40 -0.07 9.62
C GLY A 194 9.93 0.38 8.24
N ASP A 195 8.92 1.24 8.17
CA ASP A 195 8.36 1.72 6.91
C ASP A 195 9.30 2.67 6.16
N PHE A 196 10.35 3.13 6.82
CA PHE A 196 11.25 4.14 6.28
C PHE A 196 12.34 3.55 5.37
N ALA A 197 13.37 3.00 5.95
CA ALA A 197 14.55 2.51 5.22
C ALA A 197 14.55 0.99 5.08
N SER A 198 13.99 0.28 6.06
CA SER A 198 14.01 -1.17 6.13
C SER A 198 13.20 -1.84 5.02
N GLY A 199 12.04 -1.28 4.66
CA GLY A 199 11.20 -1.78 3.56
C GLY A 199 11.89 -1.60 2.21
N LEU A 200 12.46 -0.41 1.96
CA LEU A 200 13.22 -0.10 0.75
C LEU A 200 14.47 -1.00 0.62
N ALA A 201 15.25 -1.10 1.72
CA ALA A 201 16.42 -1.97 1.78
C ALA A 201 16.06 -3.43 1.48
N SER A 202 15.00 -3.94 2.11
CA SER A 202 14.55 -5.32 1.96
C SER A 202 14.13 -5.64 0.52
N LEU A 203 13.36 -4.75 -0.13
CA LEU A 203 12.87 -5.00 -1.50
C LEU A 203 14.01 -5.13 -2.51
N PHE A 204 15.07 -4.31 -2.38
CA PHE A 204 16.17 -4.29 -3.33
C PHE A 204 17.38 -5.12 -2.93
N ASP A 205 17.34 -5.78 -1.76
CA ASP A 205 18.37 -6.74 -1.34
C ASP A 205 18.33 -7.99 -2.23
N LEU A 206 19.50 -8.43 -2.70
CA LEU A 206 19.62 -9.64 -3.52
C LEU A 206 19.21 -10.91 -2.78
N GLU A 207 19.37 -10.93 -1.44
CA GLU A 207 19.00 -12.09 -0.62
C GLU A 207 17.49 -12.34 -0.60
N THR A 208 16.68 -11.30 -0.77
CA THR A 208 15.20 -11.43 -0.80
C THR A 208 14.70 -12.06 -2.09
N LYS A 209 15.57 -12.20 -3.11
CA LYS A 209 15.23 -12.80 -4.41
C LYS A 209 13.97 -12.19 -5.03
N ALA A 210 13.76 -10.90 -4.81
CA ALA A 210 12.63 -10.18 -5.38
C ALA A 210 12.64 -10.29 -6.90
N LEU A 211 11.50 -10.74 -7.46
CA LEU A 211 11.26 -10.82 -8.90
C LEU A 211 10.59 -9.52 -9.34
N PHE A 212 11.13 -8.88 -10.37
CA PHE A 212 10.56 -7.65 -10.93
C PHE A 212 10.06 -7.89 -12.34
N LYS A 213 8.86 -7.40 -12.66
CA LYS A 213 8.22 -7.48 -13.97
C LYS A 213 7.83 -6.07 -14.42
N PRO A 214 8.28 -5.59 -15.58
CA PRO A 214 7.84 -4.30 -16.09
C PRO A 214 6.33 -4.21 -16.19
N ALA A 215 5.72 -3.15 -15.65
CA ALA A 215 4.29 -2.94 -15.60
C ALA A 215 3.82 -1.65 -16.30
N GLY A 216 4.75 -0.85 -16.81
CA GLY A 216 4.44 0.35 -17.59
C GLY A 216 5.21 1.59 -17.18
N LYS A 217 4.62 2.74 -17.49
CA LYS A 217 5.17 4.06 -17.19
C LYS A 217 4.07 4.96 -16.67
N GLU A 218 4.41 5.84 -15.75
CA GLU A 218 3.50 6.83 -15.19
C GLU A 218 4.23 8.13 -14.88
N ARG A 219 3.49 9.22 -14.84
CA ARG A 219 4.03 10.50 -14.41
C ARG A 219 3.56 10.79 -12.99
N LEU A 220 4.48 10.86 -12.04
CA LEU A 220 4.24 11.27 -10.66
C LEU A 220 4.73 12.71 -10.47
N GLY A 221 3.79 13.66 -10.36
CA GLY A 221 4.12 15.08 -10.34
C GLY A 221 4.85 15.51 -11.60
N ASN A 222 6.08 16.00 -11.45
CA ASN A 222 6.95 16.41 -12.57
C ASN A 222 7.93 15.32 -13.02
N ARG A 223 7.92 14.13 -12.44
CA ARG A 223 8.84 13.02 -12.71
C ARG A 223 8.22 11.93 -13.55
N GLN A 224 9.00 11.38 -14.47
CA GLN A 224 8.63 10.16 -15.21
C GLN A 224 9.09 8.94 -14.41
N ALA A 225 8.19 8.01 -14.14
CA ALA A 225 8.49 6.76 -13.45
C ALA A 225 8.31 5.55 -14.38
N LEU A 226 9.20 4.57 -14.28
CA LEU A 226 8.95 3.21 -14.70
C LEU A 226 8.23 2.49 -13.56
N ILE A 227 7.23 1.70 -13.92
CA ILE A 227 6.46 0.89 -12.99
C ILE A 227 6.91 -0.56 -13.12
N TYR A 228 7.23 -1.17 -11.99
CA TYR A 228 7.48 -2.59 -11.90
C TYR A 228 6.55 -3.23 -10.89
N ASP A 229 5.98 -4.36 -11.26
CA ASP A 229 5.40 -5.28 -10.29
C ASP A 229 6.51 -6.12 -9.69
N PHE A 230 6.40 -6.40 -8.41
CA PHE A 230 7.37 -7.24 -7.73
C PHE A 230 6.69 -8.32 -6.89
N THR A 231 7.44 -9.41 -6.66
CA THR A 231 7.06 -10.48 -5.74
C THR A 231 8.29 -10.91 -4.96
N VAL A 232 8.16 -10.97 -3.65
CA VAL A 232 9.18 -11.49 -2.72
C VAL A 232 8.65 -12.79 -2.13
N PRO A 233 9.28 -13.94 -2.46
CA PRO A 233 8.86 -15.23 -1.94
C PRO A 233 9.01 -15.30 -0.42
N LYS A 234 8.11 -16.02 0.25
CA LYS A 234 8.13 -16.20 1.71
C LYS A 234 9.49 -16.72 2.21
N GLU A 235 10.10 -17.64 1.46
CA GLU A 235 11.35 -18.32 1.84
C GLU A 235 12.56 -17.38 1.92
N SER A 236 12.49 -16.25 1.22
CA SER A 236 13.56 -15.23 1.21
C SER A 236 13.10 -13.88 1.78
N SER A 237 11.85 -13.80 2.22
CA SER A 237 11.30 -12.58 2.81
C SER A 237 11.90 -12.28 4.18
N LYS A 238 12.10 -11.00 4.46
CA LYS A 238 12.48 -10.47 5.77
C LYS A 238 11.28 -9.81 6.49
N LEU A 239 10.08 -9.86 5.87
CA LEU A 239 8.87 -9.25 6.42
C LEU A 239 8.26 -10.17 7.50
N VAL A 240 8.12 -9.65 8.72
CA VAL A 240 7.56 -10.38 9.86
C VAL A 240 6.23 -9.76 10.25
N LEU A 241 5.17 -10.55 10.15
CA LEU A 241 3.86 -10.23 10.71
C LEU A 241 3.79 -10.65 12.18
N LYS A 242 3.48 -9.72 13.06
CA LYS A 242 3.17 -9.97 14.46
C LYS A 242 1.70 -9.66 14.72
N ALA A 243 0.99 -10.58 15.36
CA ALA A 243 -0.40 -10.39 15.72
C ALA A 243 -0.61 -10.88 17.16
N GLU A 244 -1.48 -10.22 17.90
CA GLU A 244 -1.80 -10.60 19.28
C GLU A 244 -2.33 -12.04 19.34
N GLY A 245 -1.75 -12.85 20.23
CA GLY A 245 -2.12 -14.25 20.42
C GLY A 245 -1.79 -15.16 19.23
N ALA A 246 -0.81 -14.80 18.41
CA ALA A 246 -0.21 -15.65 17.39
C ALA A 246 1.30 -15.50 17.38
N ASP A 247 2.00 -16.58 16.99
CA ASP A 247 3.45 -16.52 16.82
C ASP A 247 3.83 -15.60 15.66
N PRO A 248 4.99 -14.93 15.72
CA PRO A 248 5.53 -14.14 14.63
C PRO A 248 5.65 -14.99 13.36
N LEU A 249 5.17 -14.47 12.23
CA LEU A 249 5.12 -15.18 10.96
C LEU A 249 5.92 -14.43 9.90
N ILE A 250 6.88 -15.12 9.25
CA ILE A 250 7.50 -14.61 8.02
C ILE A 250 6.49 -14.79 6.88
N VAL A 251 6.23 -13.73 6.13
CA VAL A 251 5.26 -13.72 5.04
C VAL A 251 5.91 -13.28 3.73
N GLY A 252 5.47 -13.88 2.61
CA GLY A 252 5.74 -13.34 1.28
C GLY A 252 4.93 -12.08 1.06
N TYR A 253 5.34 -11.26 0.10
CA TYR A 253 4.60 -10.07 -0.27
C TYR A 253 4.81 -9.73 -1.74
N SER A 254 3.82 -9.09 -2.30
CA SER A 254 3.87 -8.62 -3.69
C SER A 254 3.32 -7.21 -3.80
N GLY A 255 3.72 -6.53 -4.87
CA GLY A 255 3.35 -5.13 -4.98
C GLY A 255 3.76 -4.49 -6.28
N THR A 256 3.78 -3.17 -6.24
CA THR A 256 4.18 -2.31 -7.35
C THR A 256 5.14 -1.25 -6.85
N VAL A 257 6.18 -0.96 -7.61
CA VAL A 257 7.17 0.08 -7.32
C VAL A 257 7.27 1.05 -8.50
N TRP A 258 7.33 2.34 -8.19
CA TRP A 258 7.56 3.42 -9.13
C TRP A 258 8.99 3.93 -8.98
N ILE A 259 9.75 3.86 -10.05
CA ILE A 259 11.17 4.21 -10.07
C ILE A 259 11.38 5.35 -11.06
N ASP A 260 11.96 6.44 -10.62
CA ASP A 260 12.30 7.59 -11.44
C ASP A 260 13.23 7.19 -12.60
N VAL A 261 12.86 7.56 -13.83
CA VAL A 261 13.60 7.16 -15.04
C VAL A 261 15.02 7.72 -15.06
N GLU A 262 15.21 8.94 -14.59
CA GLU A 262 16.48 9.65 -14.65
C GLU A 262 17.41 9.26 -13.51
N THR A 263 16.90 9.32 -12.28
CA THR A 263 17.72 9.17 -11.08
C THR A 263 17.75 7.75 -10.52
N LYS A 264 16.92 6.83 -11.01
CA LYS A 264 16.72 5.47 -10.50
C LYS A 264 16.28 5.43 -9.02
N LYS A 265 15.83 6.57 -8.47
CA LYS A 265 15.32 6.66 -7.11
C LYS A 265 13.88 6.16 -7.05
N VAL A 266 13.53 5.51 -5.95
CA VAL A 266 12.17 4.97 -5.73
C VAL A 266 11.25 6.10 -5.30
N LEU A 267 10.17 6.34 -6.05
CA LEU A 267 9.19 7.40 -5.76
C LEU A 267 8.00 6.90 -4.94
N ARG A 268 7.63 5.62 -5.11
CA ARG A 268 6.51 5.00 -4.39
C ARG A 268 6.67 3.49 -4.35
N ILE A 269 6.23 2.89 -3.26
CA ILE A 269 6.08 1.45 -3.10
C ILE A 269 4.66 1.18 -2.57
N ASP A 270 3.90 0.34 -3.29
CA ASP A 270 2.65 -0.25 -2.80
C ASP A 270 2.89 -1.75 -2.64
N GLN A 271 2.51 -2.33 -1.51
CA GLN A 271 2.69 -3.75 -1.26
C GLN A 271 1.56 -4.35 -0.43
N ALA A 272 1.32 -5.64 -0.62
CA ALA A 272 0.40 -6.42 0.18
C ALA A 272 1.03 -7.75 0.56
N MET A 273 0.73 -8.26 1.74
CA MET A 273 1.18 -9.58 2.19
C MET A 273 0.45 -10.67 1.42
N ASP A 274 1.18 -11.71 1.03
CA ASP A 274 0.66 -12.85 0.30
C ASP A 274 0.46 -14.06 1.23
N ASP A 275 -0.47 -14.94 0.86
CA ASP A 275 -0.66 -16.28 1.44
C ASP A 275 -0.74 -16.32 2.98
N LEU A 276 -1.50 -15.41 3.58
CA LEU A 276 -1.73 -15.43 5.01
C LEU A 276 -2.49 -16.68 5.44
N PRO A 277 -1.97 -17.48 6.40
CA PRO A 277 -2.64 -18.70 6.86
C PRO A 277 -4.03 -18.39 7.44
N LYS A 278 -5.00 -19.26 7.14
CA LYS A 278 -6.37 -19.13 7.69
C LYS A 278 -6.42 -19.17 9.22
N SER A 279 -5.40 -19.73 9.88
CA SER A 279 -5.26 -19.77 11.33
C SER A 279 -4.76 -18.44 11.91
N ASN A 280 -4.14 -17.57 11.11
CA ASN A 280 -3.66 -16.27 11.59
C ASN A 280 -4.85 -15.33 11.83
N PRO A 281 -4.85 -14.53 12.90
CA PRO A 281 -5.88 -13.51 13.11
C PRO A 281 -5.92 -12.45 12.02
N VAL A 282 -4.76 -12.08 11.48
CA VAL A 282 -4.69 -11.14 10.35
C VAL A 282 -5.09 -11.84 9.07
N THR A 283 -6.04 -11.26 8.35
CA THR A 283 -6.56 -11.79 7.08
C THR A 283 -6.09 -10.99 5.88
N HIS A 284 -5.69 -9.75 6.11
CA HIS A 284 -5.24 -8.83 5.08
C HIS A 284 -4.28 -7.82 5.69
N SER A 285 -3.20 -7.50 4.98
CA SER A 285 -2.29 -6.41 5.34
C SER A 285 -1.66 -5.84 4.08
N GLU A 286 -1.73 -4.53 3.94
CA GLU A 286 -1.11 -3.81 2.84
C GLU A 286 -0.58 -2.45 3.29
N SER A 287 0.38 -1.93 2.56
CA SER A 287 0.95 -0.60 2.79
C SER A 287 1.32 0.10 1.50
N SER A 288 1.34 1.42 1.56
CA SER A 288 1.91 2.28 0.52
C SER A 288 2.82 3.32 1.16
N VAL A 289 3.93 3.65 0.49
CA VAL A 289 4.87 4.69 0.93
C VAL A 289 5.22 5.57 -0.25
N ASP A 290 4.99 6.87 -0.10
CA ASP A 290 5.37 7.91 -1.07
C ASP A 290 6.66 8.60 -0.60
N TYR A 291 7.61 8.75 -1.49
CA TYR A 291 8.89 9.40 -1.26
C TYR A 291 9.00 10.70 -2.06
N ASP A 292 9.64 11.71 -1.49
CA ASP A 292 9.95 12.95 -2.19
C ASP A 292 11.33 13.48 -1.77
N ILE A 293 11.82 14.44 -2.52
CA ILE A 293 13.09 15.12 -2.24
C ILE A 293 12.87 16.13 -1.11
N ILE A 294 13.52 15.88 0.01
CA ILE A 294 13.40 16.67 1.22
C ILE A 294 14.77 17.25 1.59
N LYS A 295 14.79 18.56 1.86
CA LYS A 295 15.96 19.22 2.45
C LYS A 295 15.96 18.98 3.95
N LEU A 296 16.98 18.29 4.45
CA LEU A 296 17.18 18.13 5.89
C LEU A 296 17.65 19.45 6.50
N ARG A 297 16.93 19.90 7.53
CA ARG A 297 17.36 21.06 8.29
C ARG A 297 18.72 20.78 8.94
N GLY A 298 19.71 21.64 8.67
CA GLY A 298 21.09 21.46 9.14
C GLY A 298 22.04 20.82 8.11
N LEU A 299 21.56 20.49 6.92
CA LEU A 299 22.38 20.00 5.81
C LEU A 299 22.02 20.75 4.52
N ASP A 300 23.02 20.98 3.65
CA ASP A 300 22.82 21.61 2.33
C ASP A 300 22.61 20.57 1.21
N VAL A 301 22.23 19.35 1.56
CA VAL A 301 21.99 18.25 0.64
C VAL A 301 20.55 17.78 0.76
N ASP A 302 19.96 17.47 -0.39
CA ASP A 302 18.60 16.95 -0.49
C ASP A 302 18.58 15.41 -0.47
N PHE A 303 17.67 14.86 0.30
CA PHE A 303 17.50 13.41 0.42
C PHE A 303 16.12 12.97 -0.04
N LEU A 304 16.03 11.78 -0.62
CA LEU A 304 14.74 11.16 -0.93
C LEU A 304 14.19 10.52 0.35
N LEU A 305 13.18 11.12 0.94
CA LEU A 305 12.63 10.68 2.23
C LEU A 305 11.13 10.42 2.11
N PRO A 306 10.55 9.51 2.92
CA PRO A 306 9.10 9.31 2.93
C PRO A 306 8.39 10.59 3.36
N THR A 307 7.30 10.91 2.67
CA THR A 307 6.44 12.05 3.01
C THR A 307 5.09 11.59 3.53
N ARG A 308 4.65 10.44 3.05
CA ARG A 308 3.38 9.84 3.41
C ARG A 308 3.51 8.32 3.39
N ALA A 309 2.82 7.67 4.31
CA ALA A 309 2.56 6.25 4.23
C ALA A 309 1.10 5.95 4.60
N GLU A 310 0.60 4.85 4.11
CA GLU A 310 -0.69 4.30 4.46
C GLU A 310 -0.51 2.82 4.80
N PHE A 311 -1.15 2.38 5.86
CA PHE A 311 -1.12 1.00 6.30
C PHE A 311 -2.55 0.55 6.59
N ILE A 312 -2.97 -0.56 6.00
CA ILE A 312 -4.27 -1.18 6.20
C ILE A 312 -4.07 -2.61 6.66
N ILE A 313 -4.79 -3.01 7.70
CA ILE A 313 -4.78 -4.36 8.21
C ILE A 313 -6.18 -4.79 8.62
N ALA A 314 -6.54 -6.05 8.35
CA ALA A 314 -7.80 -6.63 8.78
C ALA A 314 -7.57 -7.75 9.79
N ASP A 315 -8.28 -7.68 10.92
CA ASP A 315 -8.26 -8.68 11.98
C ASP A 315 -9.58 -9.48 11.99
N ARG A 316 -9.47 -10.79 11.79
CA ARG A 316 -10.62 -11.72 11.78
C ARG A 316 -11.30 -11.84 13.13
N ARG A 317 -10.55 -11.80 14.24
CA ARG A 317 -11.08 -11.99 15.60
C ARG A 317 -11.92 -10.82 16.00
N GLN A 318 -11.47 -9.61 15.67
CA GLN A 318 -12.16 -8.37 15.96
C GLN A 318 -13.18 -8.02 14.87
N LYS A 319 -13.10 -8.64 13.70
CA LYS A 319 -13.88 -8.28 12.50
C LYS A 319 -13.72 -6.82 12.10
N HIS A 320 -12.57 -6.25 12.40
CA HIS A 320 -12.28 -4.84 12.17
C HIS A 320 -11.18 -4.68 11.14
N TYR A 321 -11.28 -3.60 10.39
CA TYR A 321 -10.20 -3.07 9.59
C TYR A 321 -9.61 -1.86 10.29
N PHE A 322 -8.30 -1.75 10.24
CA PHE A 322 -7.53 -0.64 10.77
C PHE A 322 -6.82 0.04 9.61
N ARG A 323 -6.84 1.36 9.61
CA ARG A 323 -6.14 2.17 8.62
C ARG A 323 -5.35 3.25 9.33
N ASN A 324 -4.07 3.35 9.04
CA ASN A 324 -3.20 4.39 9.53
C ASN A 324 -2.73 5.24 8.35
N LEU A 325 -3.02 6.54 8.40
CA LEU A 325 -2.46 7.53 7.49
C LEU A 325 -1.32 8.23 8.21
N ILE A 326 -0.11 8.09 7.69
CA ILE A 326 1.12 8.58 8.30
C ILE A 326 1.66 9.74 7.46
N HIS A 327 1.94 10.87 8.10
CA HIS A 327 2.61 12.00 7.50
C HIS A 327 3.93 12.23 8.19
N PHE A 328 5.01 12.27 7.43
CA PHE A 328 6.35 12.54 7.92
C PHE A 328 6.67 14.03 7.73
N LYS A 329 7.13 14.69 8.81
CA LYS A 329 7.32 16.14 8.85
C LYS A 329 8.56 16.52 9.65
N PHE A 330 9.01 17.75 9.49
CA PHE A 330 10.04 18.40 10.31
C PHE A 330 11.36 17.61 10.34
N TYR A 331 11.77 17.12 9.19
CA TYR A 331 13.05 16.47 9.01
C TYR A 331 14.22 17.34 9.40
N ARG A 332 15.12 16.84 10.25
CA ARG A 332 16.32 17.53 10.71
C ARG A 332 17.45 16.53 10.95
N LYS A 333 18.69 16.98 10.81
CA LYS A 333 19.86 16.19 11.16
C LYS A 333 19.80 15.81 12.63
N PHE A 334 20.15 14.57 12.94
CA PHE A 334 20.35 14.11 14.32
C PHE A 334 21.73 14.59 14.80
N GLU A 335 21.76 15.42 15.82
CA GLU A 335 22.98 15.90 16.48
C GLU A 335 22.97 15.41 17.93
N THR A 336 23.99 14.65 18.31
CA THR A 336 24.27 14.38 19.72
C THR A 336 25.04 15.55 20.26
N ASP A 337 24.39 16.47 20.97
CA ASP A 337 25.05 17.41 21.85
C ASP A 337 25.67 16.61 23.03
N VAL A 338 26.82 16.02 22.81
CA VAL A 338 27.70 15.65 23.91
C VAL A 338 28.33 16.95 24.38
N LYS A 339 27.66 17.66 25.30
CA LYS A 339 28.37 18.57 26.18
C LYS A 339 29.26 17.68 27.05
N LEU A 340 30.50 17.48 26.63
CA LEU A 340 31.56 17.15 27.55
C LEU A 340 31.56 18.29 28.55
N GLY A 341 31.07 18.02 29.76
CA GLY A 341 31.22 18.94 30.87
C GLY A 341 32.70 19.11 31.17
N ASP A 342 33.28 20.17 30.67
CA ASP A 342 34.54 20.72 31.18
C ASP A 342 34.23 21.24 32.58
N ASP A 343 34.28 20.39 33.58
CA ASP A 343 34.50 20.78 34.98
C ASP A 343 34.66 19.49 35.84
N ILE A 344 35.77 18.81 35.65
CA ILE A 344 36.35 18.07 36.73
C ILE A 344 37.63 18.81 37.11
N THR A 345 37.47 19.92 37.87
CA THR A 345 38.56 20.48 38.65
C THR A 345 38.88 19.44 39.72
N PRO A 346 40.10 18.89 39.76
CA PRO A 346 40.46 17.95 40.81
C PRO A 346 40.41 18.69 42.17
N ALA A 347 39.62 18.16 43.10
CA ALA A 347 39.63 18.66 44.48
C ALA A 347 41.05 18.62 45.03
N ALA A 348 41.50 19.76 45.55
CA ALA A 348 42.79 19.89 46.21
C ALA A 348 42.92 18.92 47.40
N PRO A 349 44.09 18.32 47.63
CA PRO A 349 44.28 17.36 48.71
C PRO A 349 44.07 18.04 50.07
N GLN A 350 43.15 17.49 50.86
CA GLN A 350 42.92 17.90 52.23
C GLN A 350 44.15 17.49 53.08
N LYS A 351 44.74 18.47 53.81
CA LYS A 351 45.76 18.25 54.82
C LYS A 351 45.18 17.44 55.99
N PRO A 352 45.90 16.46 56.55
CA PRO A 352 45.45 15.76 57.73
C PRO A 352 45.43 16.65 58.97
N PRO A 353 44.50 16.43 59.90
CA PRO A 353 44.46 17.18 61.18
C PRO A 353 45.65 16.87 62.06
N GLN A 354 46.14 17.91 62.69
CA GLN A 354 47.23 17.81 63.75
C GLN A 354 46.64 17.29 65.06
#